data_d361fc183c36bd32233b8141d8f5cc9e
#
_entry.id   d361fc183c36bd32233b8141d8f5cc9e
#
_cell.length_a   1.000
_cell.length_b   1.000
_cell.length_c   1.000
_cell.angle_alpha   90.00
_cell.angle_beta   90.00
_cell.angle_gamma   90.00
#
_symmetry.space_group_name_H-M   'P 1'
#
loop_
_entity.id
_entity.type
_entity.pdbx_description
1 polymer ?
#
loop_
_entity_poly.entity_id
_entity_poly.type
_entity_poly.pdbx_seq_one_letter_code
_entity_poly.pdbx_strand_id
1 'polypeptide(L)'
;STSRGLGDVYKRQSSLLVIESIERFDAPKTAITTLLAGVVAGAVASMVFPISSYHLIQVAEPGFSFGVQVKYFLLLAVIISVCGKLYSMMMVSFKRVYATVKSSVYMKMFYLLLVAYIISFMQVNLTGGGEQFLLEQAQSGSHAQIMWVTAMMLLHFGFSVICVSSGLPGGSFIPTLVTGGLLGQIVGLLGVEYGVIEPENVSYVMLISMSAFLVAVIRTPLTAIVLITEITGHFEVFYPSVVVGGLTYYFTELLQIKPFNVTLYEDMINTPAFQEQKRYKLSIEVMTGSYLDGKLVDELSLPENCTIINIHRDGKDAKLPGMRLIPGDQVDIELDAQDIEKLYEPLVSLANIY
;
A
#
# COMPACT_ATOMS: atom_id res chain seq x y z
N SER A 1 12.84 22.20 2.53
CA SER A 1 12.53 21.71 3.91
C SER A 1 11.12 21.15 4.04
N THR A 2 10.21 21.40 3.10
CA THR A 2 8.82 20.90 3.07
C THR A 2 8.72 19.39 2.89
N SER A 3 9.65 18.76 2.16
CA SER A 3 9.67 17.30 1.95
C SER A 3 9.92 16.49 3.24
N ARG A 4 10.53 17.10 4.27
CA ARG A 4 10.79 16.42 5.54
C ARG A 4 9.51 16.20 6.35
N GLY A 5 8.56 17.14 6.31
CA GLY A 5 7.28 17.03 7.05
C GLY A 5 6.41 15.88 6.54
N LEU A 6 6.24 15.75 5.23
CA LEU A 6 5.50 14.65 4.61
C LEU A 6 6.12 13.29 4.94
N GLY A 7 7.46 13.18 4.90
CA GLY A 7 8.15 11.94 5.23
C GLY A 7 7.88 11.44 6.66
N ASP A 8 7.66 12.31 7.62
CA ASP A 8 7.38 11.91 9.01
C ASP A 8 5.93 11.45 9.20
N VAL A 9 4.98 12.07 8.50
CA VAL A 9 3.58 11.61 8.49
C VAL A 9 3.49 10.20 7.89
N TYR A 10 4.15 9.95 6.76
CA TYR A 10 4.16 8.63 6.13
C TYR A 10 4.79 7.54 7.01
N LYS A 11 5.80 7.88 7.82
CA LYS A 11 6.40 6.91 8.76
C LYS A 11 5.43 6.44 9.83
N ARG A 12 4.60 7.34 10.37
CA ARG A 12 3.57 6.98 11.35
C ARG A 12 2.46 6.13 10.72
N GLN A 13 2.08 6.47 9.48
CA GLN A 13 1.02 5.79 8.75
C GLN A 13 1.46 4.43 8.17
N SER A 14 2.76 4.18 8.05
CA SER A 14 3.28 2.92 7.49
C SER A 14 2.80 1.69 8.28
N SER A 15 2.66 1.82 9.60
CA SER A 15 2.15 0.73 10.45
C SER A 15 0.69 0.40 10.14
N LEU A 16 -0.15 1.42 9.98
CA LEU A 16 -1.56 1.23 9.64
C LEU A 16 -1.71 0.65 8.24
N LEU A 17 -0.89 1.12 7.28
CA LEU A 17 -0.85 0.57 5.92
C LEU A 17 -0.48 -0.90 5.90
N VAL A 18 0.52 -1.33 6.68
CA VAL A 18 0.93 -2.73 6.77
C VAL A 18 -0.21 -3.59 7.29
N ILE A 19 -0.86 -3.17 8.39
CA ILE A 19 -1.95 -3.91 8.99
C ILE A 19 -3.14 -4.05 8.03
N GLU A 20 -3.53 -2.97 7.37
CA GLU A 20 -4.71 -2.95 6.51
C GLU A 20 -4.44 -3.59 5.14
N SER A 21 -3.25 -3.40 4.57
CA SER A 21 -2.91 -3.84 3.21
C SER A 21 -2.31 -5.24 3.14
N ILE A 22 -1.49 -5.61 4.11
CA ILE A 22 -0.71 -6.86 4.09
C ILE A 22 -1.35 -7.89 5.03
N GLU A 23 -1.56 -7.54 6.28
CA GLU A 23 -2.02 -8.47 7.31
C GLU A 23 -3.53 -8.62 7.38
N ARG A 24 -4.29 -7.69 6.76
CA ARG A 24 -5.76 -7.69 6.72
C ARG A 24 -6.42 -7.97 8.08
N PHE A 25 -5.76 -7.52 9.18
CA PHE A 25 -6.17 -7.73 10.57
C PHE A 25 -6.16 -9.20 11.06
N ASP A 26 -5.57 -10.13 10.30
CA ASP A 26 -5.56 -11.56 10.67
C ASP A 26 -4.55 -11.92 11.78
N ALA A 27 -3.54 -11.07 12.01
CA ALA A 27 -2.51 -11.27 13.02
C ALA A 27 -2.49 -10.15 14.08
N PRO A 28 -3.32 -10.21 15.14
CA PRO A 28 -3.45 -9.14 16.13
C PRO A 28 -2.15 -8.81 16.87
N LYS A 29 -1.28 -9.78 17.10
CA LYS A 29 0.03 -9.54 17.75
C LYS A 29 0.93 -8.69 16.86
N THR A 30 1.04 -9.03 15.58
CA THR A 30 1.84 -8.26 14.61
C THR A 30 1.26 -6.87 14.41
N ALA A 31 -0.06 -6.75 14.35
CA ALA A 31 -0.74 -5.46 14.28
C ALA A 31 -0.38 -4.54 15.44
N ILE A 32 -0.44 -5.04 16.68
CA ILE A 32 -0.10 -4.27 17.87
C ILE A 32 1.38 -3.88 17.89
N THR A 33 2.29 -4.81 17.57
CA THR A 33 3.73 -4.53 17.56
C THR A 33 4.09 -3.50 16.48
N THR A 34 3.48 -3.58 15.31
CA THR A 34 3.69 -2.63 14.21
C THR A 34 3.17 -1.23 14.57
N LEU A 35 1.99 -1.15 15.19
CA LEU A 35 1.44 0.13 15.68
C LEU A 35 2.35 0.75 16.76
N LEU A 36 2.78 -0.04 17.74
CA LEU A 36 3.68 0.44 18.79
C LEU A 36 5.01 0.93 18.20
N ALA A 37 5.59 0.19 17.27
CA ALA A 37 6.82 0.58 16.58
C ALA A 37 6.63 1.91 15.82
N GLY A 38 5.51 2.10 15.13
CA GLY A 38 5.17 3.34 14.44
C GLY A 38 5.01 4.54 15.40
N VAL A 39 4.32 4.34 16.52
CA VAL A 39 4.14 5.38 17.55
C VAL A 39 5.49 5.76 18.18
N VAL A 40 6.31 4.77 18.57
CA VAL A 40 7.63 5.02 19.15
C VAL A 40 8.54 5.74 18.16
N ALA A 41 8.59 5.28 16.91
CA ALA A 41 9.38 5.93 15.87
C ALA A 41 8.95 7.39 15.64
N GLY A 42 7.63 7.65 15.63
CA GLY A 42 7.07 9.00 15.52
C GLY A 42 7.43 9.88 16.73
N ALA A 43 7.34 9.33 17.94
CA ALA A 43 7.71 10.06 19.16
C ALA A 43 9.21 10.41 19.19
N VAL A 44 10.08 9.47 18.84
CA VAL A 44 11.53 9.72 18.75
C VAL A 44 11.84 10.74 17.65
N ALA A 45 11.21 10.63 16.49
CA ALA A 45 11.39 11.60 15.41
C ALA A 45 10.97 13.03 15.84
N SER A 46 9.86 13.17 16.57
CA SER A 46 9.40 14.47 17.06
C SER A 46 10.31 15.09 18.12
N MET A 47 11.03 14.28 18.91
CA MET A 47 12.02 14.76 19.88
C MET A 47 13.30 15.24 19.21
N VAL A 48 13.73 14.58 18.14
CA VAL A 48 14.99 14.89 17.44
C VAL A 48 14.81 16.02 16.41
N PHE A 49 13.65 16.03 15.75
CA PHE A 49 13.30 17.03 14.75
C PHE A 49 12.08 17.79 15.24
N PRO A 50 12.20 19.10 15.60
CA PRO A 50 11.04 19.90 15.94
C PRO A 50 10.13 19.97 14.70
N ILE A 51 9.07 19.18 14.74
CA ILE A 51 8.04 19.14 13.69
C ILE A 51 7.13 20.32 13.98
N SER A 52 7.30 21.42 13.23
CA SER A 52 6.25 22.42 13.16
C SER A 52 5.03 21.73 12.57
N SER A 53 3.87 21.86 13.22
CA SER A 53 2.59 21.34 12.74
C SER A 53 2.34 21.92 11.34
N TYR A 54 2.60 21.13 10.31
CA TYR A 54 2.45 21.57 8.94
C TYR A 54 0.99 21.40 8.53
N HIS A 55 0.25 22.49 8.60
CA HIS A 55 -0.92 22.65 7.76
C HIS A 55 -0.40 22.86 6.32
N LEU A 56 -0.10 21.74 5.64
CA LEU A 56 0.54 21.76 4.32
C LEU A 56 -0.38 22.36 3.25
N ILE A 57 -1.68 22.27 3.45
CA ILE A 57 -2.69 22.72 2.50
C ILE A 57 -3.78 23.43 3.31
N GLN A 58 -4.02 24.70 3.02
CA GLN A 58 -5.16 25.43 3.58
C GLN A 58 -6.43 24.99 2.85
N VAL A 59 -7.43 24.62 3.62
CA VAL A 59 -8.72 24.14 3.13
C VAL A 59 -9.78 25.16 3.51
N ALA A 60 -10.50 25.68 2.53
CA ALA A 60 -11.68 26.47 2.77
C ALA A 60 -12.84 25.57 3.20
N GLU A 61 -13.70 26.05 4.11
CA GLU A 61 -14.92 25.32 4.44
C GLU A 61 -15.81 25.20 3.19
N PRO A 62 -16.31 23.98 2.88
CA PRO A 62 -17.10 23.78 1.67
C PRO A 62 -18.45 24.48 1.77
N GLY A 63 -18.65 25.52 0.96
CA GLY A 63 -19.90 26.28 0.84
C GLY A 63 -21.03 25.57 0.07
N PHE A 64 -20.97 24.22 -0.10
CA PHE A 64 -21.95 23.47 -0.87
C PHE A 64 -23.27 23.25 -0.17
N SER A 65 -24.38 23.38 -0.90
CA SER A 65 -25.65 22.82 -0.44
C SER A 65 -25.56 21.29 -0.41
N PHE A 66 -26.14 20.66 0.62
CA PHE A 66 -26.07 19.20 0.84
C PHE A 66 -26.42 18.37 -0.40
N GLY A 67 -27.46 18.76 -1.13
CA GLY A 67 -27.90 18.01 -2.33
C GLY A 67 -26.91 18.07 -3.50
N VAL A 68 -26.20 19.18 -3.70
CA VAL A 68 -25.14 19.33 -4.72
C VAL A 68 -23.92 18.52 -4.31
N GLN A 69 -23.55 18.59 -3.05
CA GLN A 69 -22.42 17.86 -2.47
C GLN A 69 -22.54 16.35 -2.67
N VAL A 70 -23.69 15.75 -2.39
CA VAL A 70 -23.92 14.30 -2.55
C VAL A 70 -23.76 13.87 -4.01
N LYS A 71 -24.36 14.61 -4.96
CA LYS A 71 -24.24 14.30 -6.39
C LYS A 71 -22.81 14.41 -6.88
N TYR A 72 -22.09 15.43 -6.42
CA TYR A 72 -20.70 15.65 -6.79
C TYR A 72 -19.79 14.56 -6.23
N PHE A 73 -19.97 14.18 -4.98
CA PHE A 73 -19.21 13.09 -4.36
C PHE A 73 -19.44 11.73 -5.03
N LEU A 74 -20.68 11.46 -5.45
CA LEU A 74 -20.99 10.26 -6.22
C LEU A 74 -20.27 10.25 -7.56
N LEU A 75 -20.33 11.37 -8.30
CA LEU A 75 -19.63 11.51 -9.58
C LEU A 75 -18.10 11.36 -9.41
N LEU A 76 -17.55 12.02 -8.40
CA LEU A 76 -16.13 11.94 -8.06
C LEU A 76 -15.70 10.51 -7.77
N ALA A 77 -16.46 9.77 -6.94
CA ALA A 77 -16.18 8.38 -6.60
C ALA A 77 -16.20 7.46 -7.83
N VAL A 78 -17.14 7.66 -8.77
CA VAL A 78 -17.19 6.91 -10.04
C VAL A 78 -15.97 7.20 -10.90
N ILE A 79 -15.63 8.47 -11.11
CA ILE A 79 -14.46 8.88 -11.92
C ILE A 79 -13.18 8.27 -11.32
N ILE A 80 -12.99 8.39 -10.00
CA ILE A 80 -11.83 7.89 -9.29
C ILE A 80 -11.74 6.37 -9.41
N SER A 81 -12.85 5.64 -9.27
CA SER A 81 -12.88 4.19 -9.40
C SER A 81 -12.47 3.71 -10.79
N VAL A 82 -12.97 4.37 -11.83
CA VAL A 82 -12.61 4.05 -13.22
C VAL A 82 -11.14 4.35 -13.49
N CYS A 83 -10.65 5.52 -13.08
CA CYS A 83 -9.24 5.90 -13.22
C CYS A 83 -8.32 5.00 -12.39
N GLY A 84 -8.73 4.59 -11.18
CA GLY A 84 -8.00 3.64 -10.35
C GLY A 84 -7.88 2.25 -11.00
N LYS A 85 -8.97 1.79 -11.66
CA LYS A 85 -8.93 0.56 -12.46
C LYS A 85 -7.90 0.66 -13.58
N LEU A 86 -7.96 1.73 -14.34
CA LEU A 86 -7.02 1.97 -15.44
C LEU A 86 -5.57 2.02 -14.93
N TYR A 87 -5.33 2.71 -13.83
CA TYR A 87 -4.02 2.79 -13.18
C TYR A 87 -3.50 1.40 -12.79
N SER A 88 -4.29 0.60 -12.08
CA SER A 88 -3.91 -0.74 -11.65
C SER A 88 -3.64 -1.67 -12.84
N MET A 89 -4.50 -1.62 -13.87
CA MET A 89 -4.30 -2.41 -15.09
C MET A 89 -3.01 -2.03 -15.84
N MET A 90 -2.71 -0.75 -15.94
CA MET A 90 -1.49 -0.28 -16.61
C MET A 90 -0.25 -0.70 -15.81
N MET A 91 -0.24 -0.55 -14.48
CA MET A 91 0.87 -1.00 -13.64
C MET A 91 1.19 -2.49 -13.83
N VAL A 92 0.18 -3.34 -13.80
CA VAL A 92 0.35 -4.79 -14.00
C VAL A 92 0.81 -5.11 -15.43
N SER A 93 0.21 -4.47 -16.43
CA SER A 93 0.56 -4.70 -17.84
C SER A 93 2.00 -4.28 -18.15
N PHE A 94 2.41 -3.12 -17.69
CA PHE A 94 3.79 -2.64 -17.88
C PHE A 94 4.81 -3.52 -17.16
N LYS A 95 4.50 -4.01 -15.96
CA LYS A 95 5.37 -4.97 -15.24
C LYS A 95 5.61 -6.23 -16.08
N ARG A 96 4.57 -6.79 -16.70
CA ARG A 96 4.70 -7.95 -17.60
C ARG A 96 5.54 -7.63 -18.84
N VAL A 97 5.30 -6.50 -19.48
CA VAL A 97 6.10 -6.05 -20.64
C VAL A 97 7.55 -5.85 -20.22
N TYR A 98 7.80 -5.22 -19.07
CA TYR A 98 9.15 -4.97 -18.58
C TYR A 98 9.90 -6.26 -18.24
N ALA A 99 9.21 -7.29 -17.77
CA ALA A 99 9.78 -8.62 -17.51
C ALA A 99 10.27 -9.31 -18.81
N THR A 100 9.64 -9.04 -19.96
CA THR A 100 10.06 -9.60 -21.25
C THR A 100 11.32 -8.95 -21.83
N VAL A 101 11.69 -7.77 -21.34
CA VAL A 101 12.88 -7.04 -21.82
C VAL A 101 14.15 -7.71 -21.30
N LYS A 102 14.83 -8.44 -22.17
CA LYS A 102 16.11 -9.13 -21.92
C LYS A 102 17.27 -8.14 -21.90
N SER A 103 17.33 -7.22 -20.94
CA SER A 103 18.49 -6.35 -20.77
C SER A 103 19.05 -6.48 -19.35
N SER A 104 20.33 -6.12 -19.18
CA SER A 104 20.96 -6.15 -17.86
C SER A 104 20.27 -5.14 -16.91
N VAL A 105 20.29 -5.43 -15.62
CA VAL A 105 19.72 -4.54 -14.59
C VAL A 105 20.30 -3.13 -14.70
N TYR A 106 21.59 -3.01 -14.97
CA TYR A 106 22.28 -1.71 -15.13
C TYR A 106 21.73 -0.89 -16.30
N MET A 107 21.46 -1.55 -17.45
CA MET A 107 20.85 -0.86 -18.61
C MET A 107 19.44 -0.41 -18.32
N LYS A 108 18.66 -1.22 -17.62
CA LYS A 108 17.31 -0.85 -17.17
C LYS A 108 17.33 0.37 -16.24
N MET A 109 18.27 0.40 -15.29
CA MET A 109 18.48 1.57 -14.41
C MET A 109 18.88 2.81 -15.19
N PHE A 110 19.78 2.67 -16.17
CA PHE A 110 20.23 3.79 -17.02
C PHE A 110 19.06 4.42 -17.79
N TYR A 111 18.21 3.61 -18.42
CA TYR A 111 17.02 4.12 -19.13
C TYR A 111 16.04 4.83 -18.17
N LEU A 112 15.85 4.28 -16.97
CA LEU A 112 14.98 4.90 -15.98
C LEU A 112 15.53 6.28 -15.53
N LEU A 113 16.84 6.36 -15.27
CA LEU A 113 17.52 7.61 -14.93
C LEU A 113 17.44 8.63 -16.07
N LEU A 114 17.58 8.17 -17.33
CA LEU A 114 17.44 9.05 -18.50
C LEU A 114 16.02 9.62 -18.58
N VAL A 115 15.00 8.80 -18.40
CA VAL A 115 13.59 9.26 -18.37
C VAL A 115 13.36 10.24 -17.22
N ALA A 116 13.84 9.92 -16.02
CA ALA A 116 13.76 10.80 -14.86
C ALA A 116 14.45 12.15 -15.13
N TYR A 117 15.62 12.13 -15.77
CA TYR A 117 16.35 13.34 -16.14
C TYR A 117 15.56 14.22 -17.13
N ILE A 118 14.97 13.61 -18.16
CA ILE A 118 14.16 14.34 -19.15
C ILE A 118 12.94 14.99 -18.46
N ILE A 119 12.26 14.25 -17.59
CA ILE A 119 11.10 14.77 -16.84
C ILE A 119 11.52 15.88 -15.90
N SER A 120 12.65 15.72 -15.20
CA SER A 120 13.21 16.74 -14.31
C SER A 120 13.56 18.01 -15.05
N PHE A 121 13.96 17.94 -16.31
CA PHE A 121 14.21 19.11 -17.15
C PHE A 121 12.93 19.88 -17.51
N MET A 122 11.81 19.16 -17.67
CA MET A 122 10.51 19.78 -17.92
C MET A 122 9.89 20.34 -16.64
N GLN A 123 9.89 19.59 -15.56
CA GLN A 123 9.33 19.94 -14.27
C GLN A 123 10.06 19.19 -13.14
N VAL A 124 10.98 19.88 -12.47
CA VAL A 124 11.84 19.30 -11.42
C VAL A 124 11.01 18.67 -10.28
N ASN A 125 9.93 19.35 -9.86
CA ASN A 125 9.13 18.94 -8.71
C ASN A 125 8.19 17.75 -9.00
N LEU A 126 8.12 17.31 -10.27
CA LEU A 126 7.34 16.14 -10.68
C LEU A 126 8.12 14.84 -10.51
N THR A 127 9.45 14.91 -10.39
CA THR A 127 10.31 13.74 -10.18
C THR A 127 10.29 13.29 -8.71
N GLY A 128 10.73 12.07 -8.46
CA GLY A 128 10.57 11.44 -7.16
C GLY A 128 9.13 10.97 -6.94
N GLY A 129 8.53 11.28 -5.81
CA GLY A 129 7.11 10.98 -5.53
C GLY A 129 6.12 11.96 -6.16
N GLY A 130 6.57 13.13 -6.63
CA GLY A 130 5.72 14.20 -7.15
C GLY A 130 5.02 15.05 -6.07
N GLU A 131 5.35 14.82 -4.80
CA GLU A 131 4.71 15.48 -3.66
C GLU A 131 4.91 17.00 -3.64
N GLN A 132 6.08 17.49 -4.07
CA GLN A 132 6.34 18.92 -4.13
C GLN A 132 5.50 19.60 -5.21
N PHE A 133 5.35 18.96 -6.36
CA PHE A 133 4.47 19.45 -7.42
C PHE A 133 3.02 19.49 -6.96
N LEU A 134 2.56 18.44 -6.26
CA LEU A 134 1.21 18.39 -5.68
C LEU A 134 0.94 19.56 -4.73
N LEU A 135 1.90 19.88 -3.85
CA LEU A 135 1.80 21.00 -2.90
C LEU A 135 1.74 22.36 -3.61
N GLU A 136 2.55 22.55 -4.65
CA GLU A 136 2.50 23.76 -5.49
C GLU A 136 1.14 23.91 -6.16
N GLN A 137 0.59 22.80 -6.69
CA GLN A 137 -0.72 22.80 -7.31
C GLN A 137 -1.84 23.08 -6.29
N ALA A 138 -1.75 22.55 -5.09
CA ALA A 138 -2.72 22.83 -4.03
C ALA A 138 -2.72 24.31 -3.60
N GLN A 139 -1.57 24.96 -3.61
CA GLN A 139 -1.46 26.40 -3.34
C GLN A 139 -1.95 27.28 -4.52
N SER A 140 -1.80 26.79 -5.74
CA SER A 140 -2.29 27.47 -6.94
C SER A 140 -3.82 27.44 -7.06
N GLY A 141 -4.47 26.44 -6.44
CA GLY A 141 -5.92 26.30 -6.40
C GLY A 141 -6.57 26.36 -7.78
N SER A 142 -7.51 27.28 -7.97
CA SER A 142 -8.26 27.49 -9.22
C SER A 142 -7.52 28.24 -10.33
N HIS A 143 -6.35 28.78 -10.06
CA HIS A 143 -5.57 29.53 -11.08
C HIS A 143 -4.80 28.59 -12.03
N ALA A 144 -4.76 27.29 -11.74
CA ALA A 144 -4.09 26.32 -12.59
C ALA A 144 -4.89 26.09 -13.90
N GLN A 145 -4.16 25.97 -15.01
CA GLN A 145 -4.78 25.64 -16.30
C GLN A 145 -5.06 24.14 -16.38
N ILE A 146 -6.30 23.75 -16.68
CA ILE A 146 -6.73 22.33 -16.76
C ILE A 146 -5.82 21.53 -17.69
N MET A 147 -5.50 22.06 -18.87
CA MET A 147 -4.67 21.38 -19.87
C MET A 147 -3.27 21.11 -19.33
N TRP A 148 -2.68 22.08 -18.59
CA TRP A 148 -1.35 21.92 -17.98
C TRP A 148 -1.37 20.85 -16.90
N VAL A 149 -2.33 20.91 -15.98
CA VAL A 149 -2.45 19.92 -14.89
C VAL A 149 -2.68 18.53 -15.46
N THR A 150 -3.51 18.38 -16.49
CA THR A 150 -3.77 17.11 -17.17
C THR A 150 -2.50 16.56 -17.83
N ALA A 151 -1.72 17.39 -18.52
CA ALA A 151 -0.45 16.97 -19.12
C ALA A 151 0.56 16.50 -18.06
N MET A 152 0.67 17.26 -16.96
CA MET A 152 1.57 16.90 -15.85
C MET A 152 1.10 15.64 -15.11
N MET A 153 -0.20 15.48 -14.92
CA MET A 153 -0.78 14.25 -14.35
C MET A 153 -0.45 13.03 -15.21
N LEU A 154 -0.64 13.11 -16.54
CA LEU A 154 -0.33 12.01 -17.46
C LEU A 154 1.18 11.69 -17.48
N LEU A 155 2.02 12.71 -17.43
CA LEU A 155 3.47 12.57 -17.36
C LEU A 155 3.90 11.87 -16.05
N HIS A 156 3.35 12.33 -14.90
CA HIS A 156 3.60 11.73 -13.59
C HIS A 156 3.09 10.29 -13.53
N PHE A 157 1.89 10.05 -14.03
CA PHE A 157 1.30 8.72 -14.12
C PHE A 157 2.19 7.76 -14.92
N GLY A 158 2.60 8.16 -16.14
CA GLY A 158 3.46 7.35 -16.99
C GLY A 158 4.82 7.06 -16.34
N PHE A 159 5.43 8.07 -15.72
CA PHE A 159 6.67 7.92 -14.98
C PHE A 159 6.54 6.96 -13.79
N SER A 160 5.46 7.10 -13.01
CA SER A 160 5.17 6.23 -11.87
C SER A 160 4.99 4.77 -12.29
N VAL A 161 4.24 4.53 -13.38
CA VAL A 161 4.06 3.19 -13.95
C VAL A 161 5.40 2.57 -14.36
N ILE A 162 6.27 3.32 -15.04
CA ILE A 162 7.59 2.84 -15.46
C ILE A 162 8.47 2.54 -14.23
N CYS A 163 8.50 3.43 -13.23
CA CYS A 163 9.29 3.26 -12.01
C CYS A 163 8.86 2.01 -11.22
N VAL A 164 7.56 1.85 -10.94
CA VAL A 164 7.05 0.72 -10.17
C VAL A 164 7.20 -0.59 -10.92
N SER A 165 7.03 -0.57 -12.25
CA SER A 165 7.17 -1.77 -13.09
C SER A 165 8.62 -2.20 -13.29
N SER A 166 9.59 -1.33 -13.00
CA SER A 166 11.02 -1.61 -13.21
C SER A 166 11.59 -2.74 -12.35
N GLY A 167 10.88 -3.12 -11.27
CA GLY A 167 11.35 -4.11 -10.29
C GLY A 167 12.45 -3.58 -9.37
N LEU A 168 12.80 -2.30 -9.48
CA LEU A 168 13.69 -1.65 -8.52
C LEU A 168 12.96 -1.40 -7.20
N PRO A 169 13.67 -1.46 -6.05
CA PRO A 169 13.06 -1.16 -4.77
C PRO A 169 12.55 0.30 -4.75
N GLY A 170 11.25 0.44 -4.57
CA GLY A 170 10.57 1.74 -4.53
C GLY A 170 9.14 1.60 -4.05
N GLY A 171 8.57 2.69 -3.52
CA GLY A 171 7.20 2.75 -3.04
C GLY A 171 6.22 3.19 -4.13
N SER A 172 5.09 2.54 -4.25
CA SER A 172 3.97 2.96 -5.11
C SER A 172 2.98 3.89 -4.42
N PHE A 173 3.09 4.03 -3.09
CA PHE A 173 2.12 4.73 -2.25
C PHE A 173 2.03 6.23 -2.57
N ILE A 174 3.16 6.95 -2.50
CA ILE A 174 3.20 8.41 -2.76
C ILE A 174 2.80 8.74 -4.20
N PRO A 175 3.34 8.07 -5.24
CA PRO A 175 2.91 8.30 -6.61
C PRO A 175 1.41 8.08 -6.85
N THR A 176 0.81 7.09 -6.17
CA THR A 176 -0.64 6.85 -6.22
C THR A 176 -1.40 8.01 -5.60
N LEU A 177 -0.95 8.48 -4.43
CA LEU A 177 -1.55 9.62 -3.73
C LEU A 177 -1.52 10.90 -4.58
N VAL A 178 -0.35 11.20 -5.18
CA VAL A 178 -0.15 12.38 -6.04
C VAL A 178 -1.03 12.29 -7.30
N THR A 179 -1.11 11.13 -7.94
CA THR A 179 -1.99 10.93 -9.10
C THR A 179 -3.45 11.19 -8.73
N GLY A 180 -3.90 10.72 -7.55
CA GLY A 180 -5.24 10.97 -7.02
C GLY A 180 -5.51 12.46 -6.79
N GLY A 181 -4.55 13.18 -6.22
CA GLY A 181 -4.64 14.63 -5.98
C GLY A 181 -4.73 15.42 -7.27
N LEU A 182 -3.88 15.14 -8.25
CA LEU A 182 -3.92 15.83 -9.55
C LEU A 182 -5.22 15.53 -10.33
N LEU A 183 -5.72 14.29 -10.25
CA LEU A 183 -7.03 13.94 -10.81
C LEU A 183 -8.15 14.74 -10.11
N GLY A 184 -8.10 14.84 -8.78
CA GLY A 184 -9.04 15.65 -8.00
C GLY A 184 -8.98 17.13 -8.37
N GLN A 185 -7.80 17.67 -8.62
CA GLN A 185 -7.64 19.05 -9.08
C GLN A 185 -8.31 19.26 -10.44
N ILE A 186 -8.12 18.35 -11.39
CA ILE A 186 -8.77 18.43 -12.71
C ILE A 186 -10.28 18.41 -12.57
N VAL A 187 -10.82 17.48 -11.77
CA VAL A 187 -12.28 17.39 -11.54
C VAL A 187 -12.78 18.63 -10.80
N GLY A 188 -12.00 19.18 -9.86
CA GLY A 188 -12.29 20.42 -9.17
C GLY A 188 -12.36 21.62 -10.12
N LEU A 189 -11.34 21.78 -10.98
CA LEU A 189 -11.29 22.86 -11.98
C LEU A 189 -12.46 22.78 -12.99
N LEU A 190 -12.80 21.57 -13.44
CA LEU A 190 -13.99 21.36 -14.26
C LEU A 190 -15.27 21.75 -13.50
N GLY A 191 -15.35 21.40 -12.21
CA GLY A 191 -16.48 21.80 -11.37
C GLY A 191 -16.64 23.33 -11.25
N VAL A 192 -15.52 24.06 -11.20
CA VAL A 192 -15.52 25.54 -11.22
C VAL A 192 -15.98 26.07 -12.57
N GLU A 193 -15.48 25.52 -13.67
CA GLU A 193 -15.84 25.93 -15.03
C GLU A 193 -17.34 25.77 -15.31
N TYR A 194 -17.95 24.68 -14.78
CA TYR A 194 -19.38 24.43 -14.89
C TYR A 194 -20.22 25.11 -13.79
N GLY A 195 -19.62 25.91 -12.91
CA GLY A 195 -20.31 26.62 -11.84
C GLY A 195 -20.92 25.72 -10.76
N VAL A 196 -20.39 24.51 -10.59
CA VAL A 196 -20.86 23.51 -9.60
C VAL A 196 -20.20 23.73 -8.25
N ILE A 197 -18.92 24.14 -8.25
CA ILE A 197 -18.12 24.38 -7.04
C ILE A 197 -17.46 25.76 -7.12
N GLU A 198 -17.16 26.31 -5.95
CA GLU A 198 -16.44 27.58 -5.84
C GLU A 198 -14.93 27.36 -6.06
N PRO A 199 -14.21 28.36 -6.61
CA PRO A 199 -12.78 28.27 -6.86
C PRO A 199 -11.94 27.88 -5.65
N GLU A 200 -12.34 28.31 -4.46
CA GLU A 200 -11.66 28.06 -3.19
C GLU A 200 -11.71 26.58 -2.78
N ASN A 201 -12.69 25.84 -3.29
CA ASN A 201 -12.92 24.44 -2.95
C ASN A 201 -12.14 23.44 -3.83
N VAL A 202 -11.34 23.89 -4.81
CA VAL A 202 -10.54 23.00 -5.66
C VAL A 202 -9.55 22.17 -4.83
N SER A 203 -8.86 22.80 -3.88
CA SER A 203 -7.91 22.10 -2.99
C SER A 203 -8.61 21.09 -2.08
N TYR A 204 -9.83 21.37 -1.67
CA TYR A 204 -10.66 20.43 -0.91
C TYR A 204 -11.01 19.17 -1.71
N VAL A 205 -11.45 19.33 -2.96
CA VAL A 205 -11.71 18.19 -3.87
C VAL A 205 -10.44 17.38 -4.15
N MET A 206 -9.31 18.06 -4.30
CA MET A 206 -8.00 17.45 -4.48
C MET A 206 -7.66 16.50 -3.31
N LEU A 207 -7.83 16.95 -2.07
CA LEU A 207 -7.53 16.16 -0.87
C LEU A 207 -8.44 14.93 -0.73
N ILE A 208 -9.75 15.10 -0.94
CA ILE A 208 -10.69 13.99 -0.91
C ILE A 208 -10.34 12.95 -1.99
N SER A 209 -9.94 13.42 -3.17
CA SER A 209 -9.56 12.55 -4.29
C SER A 209 -8.26 11.79 -4.02
N MET A 210 -7.32 12.36 -3.27
CA MET A 210 -6.11 11.66 -2.83
C MET A 210 -6.47 10.42 -2.00
N SER A 211 -7.34 10.58 -0.98
CA SER A 211 -7.78 9.46 -0.16
C SER A 211 -8.56 8.43 -0.98
N ALA A 212 -9.51 8.88 -1.78
CA ALA A 212 -10.36 8.01 -2.58
C ALA A 212 -9.55 7.22 -3.63
N PHE A 213 -8.54 7.82 -4.27
CA PHE A 213 -7.70 7.15 -5.25
C PHE A 213 -6.81 6.08 -4.60
N LEU A 214 -6.32 6.35 -3.39
CA LEU A 214 -5.59 5.36 -2.60
C LEU A 214 -6.48 4.15 -2.28
N VAL A 215 -7.74 4.40 -1.89
CA VAL A 215 -8.76 3.35 -1.70
C VAL A 215 -8.98 2.57 -3.00
N ALA A 216 -9.09 3.24 -4.15
CA ALA A 216 -9.32 2.58 -5.42
C ALA A 216 -8.19 1.62 -5.83
N VAL A 217 -6.94 1.98 -5.57
CA VAL A 217 -5.74 1.25 -6.04
C VAL A 217 -5.25 0.23 -5.02
N ILE A 218 -5.10 0.65 -3.74
CA ILE A 218 -4.44 -0.14 -2.68
C ILE A 218 -5.46 -0.87 -1.81
N ARG A 219 -6.71 -0.39 -1.75
CA ARG A 219 -7.80 -0.94 -0.92
C ARG A 219 -7.58 -0.78 0.59
N THR A 220 -7.06 0.37 0.99
CA THR A 220 -6.80 0.73 2.39
C THR A 220 -7.59 1.97 2.79
N PRO A 221 -8.90 1.88 3.03
CA PRO A 221 -9.75 3.02 3.35
C PRO A 221 -9.37 3.71 4.65
N LEU A 222 -9.08 2.95 5.72
CA LEU A 222 -8.73 3.54 7.01
C LEU A 222 -7.42 4.33 6.93
N THR A 223 -6.39 3.71 6.35
CA THR A 223 -5.09 4.37 6.14
C THR A 223 -5.24 5.65 5.31
N ALA A 224 -6.01 5.60 4.23
CA ALA A 224 -6.20 6.72 3.33
C ALA A 224 -6.89 7.91 4.02
N ILE A 225 -7.96 7.66 4.78
CA ILE A 225 -8.74 8.70 5.47
C ILE A 225 -7.92 9.33 6.58
N VAL A 226 -7.28 8.51 7.43
CA VAL A 226 -6.46 9.00 8.55
C VAL A 226 -5.26 9.80 8.02
N LEU A 227 -4.61 9.32 6.97
CA LEU A 227 -3.48 10.00 6.33
C LEU A 227 -3.84 11.42 5.89
N ILE A 228 -4.94 11.58 5.14
CA ILE A 228 -5.34 12.90 4.63
C ILE A 228 -5.73 13.83 5.78
N THR A 229 -6.43 13.33 6.79
CA THR A 229 -6.78 14.11 7.98
C THR A 229 -5.53 14.57 8.75
N GLU A 230 -4.51 13.71 8.85
CA GLU A 230 -3.25 14.03 9.53
C GLU A 230 -2.40 15.04 8.71
N ILE A 231 -2.32 14.88 7.38
CA ILE A 231 -1.58 15.81 6.50
C ILE A 231 -2.18 17.22 6.53
N THR A 232 -3.50 17.31 6.54
CA THR A 232 -4.19 18.60 6.52
C THR A 232 -4.30 19.24 7.90
N GLY A 233 -4.40 18.43 8.95
CA GLY A 233 -4.75 18.88 10.29
C GLY A 233 -6.19 19.38 10.41
N HIS A 234 -6.99 19.27 9.33
CA HIS A 234 -8.37 19.71 9.26
C HIS A 234 -9.35 18.52 9.34
N PHE A 235 -10.12 18.46 10.40
CA PHE A 235 -11.10 17.39 10.60
C PHE A 235 -12.29 17.49 9.63
N GLU A 236 -12.48 18.63 9.01
CA GLU A 236 -13.52 18.90 8.01
C GLU A 236 -13.40 18.02 6.76
N VAL A 237 -12.16 17.60 6.42
CA VAL A 237 -11.89 16.69 5.31
C VAL A 237 -12.20 15.23 5.65
N PHE A 238 -12.29 14.89 6.93
CA PHE A 238 -12.52 13.52 7.41
C PHE A 238 -13.83 12.93 6.90
N TYR A 239 -14.95 13.62 7.17
CA TYR A 239 -16.28 13.13 6.78
C TYR A 239 -16.42 12.92 5.25
N PRO A 240 -16.07 13.90 4.39
CA PRO A 240 -16.10 13.69 2.93
C PRO A 240 -15.17 12.58 2.45
N SER A 241 -14.00 12.43 3.05
CA SER A 241 -13.08 11.33 2.73
C SER A 241 -13.67 9.97 3.06
N VAL A 242 -14.41 9.85 4.18
CA VAL A 242 -15.14 8.63 4.54
C VAL A 242 -16.23 8.33 3.51
N VAL A 243 -17.03 9.33 3.14
CA VAL A 243 -18.13 9.16 2.18
C VAL A 243 -17.59 8.80 0.79
N VAL A 244 -16.69 9.59 0.24
CA VAL A 244 -16.15 9.37 -1.11
C VAL A 244 -15.28 8.13 -1.14
N GLY A 245 -14.47 7.87 -0.11
CA GLY A 245 -13.67 6.66 0.04
C GLY A 245 -14.54 5.40 0.10
N GLY A 246 -15.62 5.41 0.90
CA GLY A 246 -16.57 4.31 1.00
C GLY A 246 -17.31 4.05 -0.33
N LEU A 247 -17.78 5.09 -1.00
CA LEU A 247 -18.39 4.96 -2.33
C LEU A 247 -17.39 4.42 -3.36
N THR A 248 -16.16 4.92 -3.33
CA THR A 248 -15.08 4.44 -4.21
C THR A 248 -14.77 2.97 -3.94
N TYR A 249 -14.69 2.57 -2.68
CA TYR A 249 -14.52 1.16 -2.31
C TYR A 249 -15.62 0.29 -2.90
N TYR A 250 -16.87 0.69 -2.74
CA TYR A 250 -18.03 -0.01 -3.30
C TYR A 250 -17.96 -0.12 -4.83
N PHE A 251 -17.68 0.98 -5.55
CA PHE A 251 -17.56 0.95 -7.01
C PHE A 251 -16.37 0.12 -7.49
N THR A 252 -15.27 0.13 -6.78
CA THR A 252 -14.11 -0.70 -7.12
C THR A 252 -14.38 -2.18 -6.90
N GLU A 253 -15.19 -2.56 -5.90
CA GLU A 253 -15.68 -3.94 -5.75
C GLU A 253 -16.58 -4.33 -6.94
N LEU A 254 -17.53 -3.46 -7.30
CA LEU A 254 -18.42 -3.70 -8.43
C LEU A 254 -17.65 -3.86 -9.76
N LEU A 255 -16.56 -3.11 -9.93
CA LEU A 255 -15.67 -3.20 -11.10
C LEU A 255 -14.71 -4.41 -11.04
N GLN A 256 -14.75 -5.21 -9.96
CA GLN A 256 -13.90 -6.39 -9.73
C GLN A 256 -12.39 -6.07 -9.86
N ILE A 257 -11.97 -4.95 -9.28
CA ILE A 257 -10.58 -4.53 -9.30
C ILE A 257 -9.83 -5.33 -8.23
N LYS A 258 -8.83 -6.11 -8.60
CA LYS A 258 -7.93 -6.73 -7.62
C LYS A 258 -7.04 -5.65 -6.99
N PRO A 259 -6.83 -5.67 -5.65
CA PRO A 259 -5.88 -4.79 -5.00
C PRO A 259 -4.49 -4.92 -5.63
N PHE A 260 -3.84 -3.79 -5.89
CA PHE A 260 -2.52 -3.79 -6.54
C PHE A 260 -1.48 -4.61 -5.77
N ASN A 261 -1.47 -4.52 -4.43
CA ASN A 261 -0.56 -5.27 -3.59
C ASN A 261 -0.76 -6.79 -3.69
N VAL A 262 -2.00 -7.25 -3.79
CA VAL A 262 -2.32 -8.68 -3.99
C VAL A 262 -1.80 -9.16 -5.33
N THR A 263 -2.00 -8.38 -6.39
CA THR A 263 -1.50 -8.73 -7.72
C THR A 263 0.03 -8.77 -7.77
N LEU A 264 0.70 -7.82 -7.08
CA LEU A 264 2.15 -7.85 -6.96
C LEU A 264 2.65 -9.10 -6.24
N TYR A 265 1.98 -9.49 -5.16
CA TYR A 265 2.30 -10.69 -4.40
C TYR A 265 2.08 -11.97 -5.21
N GLU A 266 0.91 -12.10 -5.88
CA GLU A 266 0.63 -13.21 -6.80
C GLU A 266 1.71 -13.34 -7.89
N ASP A 267 2.13 -12.22 -8.47
CA ASP A 267 3.19 -12.20 -9.49
C ASP A 267 4.57 -12.59 -8.92
N MET A 268 4.88 -12.23 -7.68
CA MET A 268 6.15 -12.62 -7.03
C MET A 268 6.20 -14.12 -6.79
N ILE A 269 5.13 -14.71 -6.25
CA ILE A 269 5.03 -16.16 -5.99
C ILE A 269 5.12 -16.96 -7.31
N ASN A 270 4.51 -16.45 -8.37
CA ASN A 270 4.50 -17.11 -9.68
C ASN A 270 5.81 -16.91 -10.48
N THR A 271 6.79 -16.19 -9.93
CA THR A 271 8.09 -16.00 -10.61
C THR A 271 8.91 -17.29 -10.53
N PRO A 272 9.51 -17.75 -11.65
CA PRO A 272 10.30 -19.00 -11.66
C PRO A 272 11.41 -19.04 -10.61
N ALA A 273 12.02 -17.89 -10.29
CA ALA A 273 13.04 -17.79 -9.24
C ALA A 273 12.47 -18.06 -7.82
N PHE A 274 11.19 -17.81 -7.58
CA PHE A 274 10.54 -18.16 -6.33
C PHE A 274 10.06 -19.62 -6.32
N GLN A 275 9.69 -20.13 -7.49
CA GLN A 275 9.30 -21.53 -7.67
C GLN A 275 10.51 -22.48 -7.67
N GLU A 276 11.72 -22.00 -7.99
CA GLU A 276 12.97 -22.77 -7.85
C GLU A 276 13.44 -22.92 -6.40
N GLN A 277 13.01 -22.03 -5.48
CA GLN A 277 13.09 -22.28 -4.03
C GLN A 277 11.93 -23.20 -3.63
N LYS A 278 11.98 -24.44 -4.11
CA LYS A 278 10.91 -25.44 -4.03
C LYS A 278 10.49 -25.82 -2.62
N ARG A 279 11.20 -25.40 -1.57
CA ARG A 279 10.95 -25.81 -0.19
C ARG A 279 10.95 -24.62 0.76
N TYR A 280 9.88 -24.50 1.50
CA TYR A 280 9.70 -23.49 2.55
C TYR A 280 9.90 -24.13 3.90
N LYS A 281 10.59 -23.43 4.79
CA LYS A 281 10.79 -23.85 6.17
C LYS A 281 9.78 -23.14 7.05
N LEU A 282 8.87 -23.89 7.64
CA LEU A 282 7.89 -23.41 8.63
C LEU A 282 8.35 -23.88 9.99
N SER A 283 8.59 -22.94 10.92
CA SER A 283 8.92 -23.25 12.32
C SER A 283 7.67 -23.10 13.17
N ILE A 284 7.22 -24.16 13.81
CA ILE A 284 6.08 -24.17 14.73
C ILE A 284 6.53 -24.57 16.13
N GLU A 285 6.00 -23.91 17.17
CA GLU A 285 6.29 -24.21 18.56
C GLU A 285 5.23 -25.15 19.14
N VAL A 286 5.66 -26.23 19.76
CA VAL A 286 4.76 -27.21 20.39
C VAL A 286 4.19 -26.62 21.68
N MET A 287 2.88 -26.42 21.72
CA MET A 287 2.19 -25.96 22.92
C MET A 287 1.75 -27.12 23.81
N THR A 288 1.71 -26.91 25.12
CA THR A 288 1.23 -27.88 26.11
C THR A 288 -0.23 -28.28 25.77
N GLY A 289 -0.49 -29.58 25.63
CA GLY A 289 -1.82 -30.09 25.27
C GLY A 289 -2.18 -30.01 23.79
N SER A 290 -1.25 -29.59 22.92
CA SER A 290 -1.45 -29.66 21.48
C SER A 290 -1.38 -31.11 20.95
N TYR A 291 -1.79 -31.31 19.70
CA TYR A 291 -1.72 -32.64 19.06
C TYR A 291 -0.30 -33.18 18.99
N LEU A 292 0.71 -32.32 18.92
CA LEU A 292 2.13 -32.70 18.87
C LEU A 292 2.71 -33.04 20.23
N ASP A 293 2.08 -32.59 21.33
CA ASP A 293 2.60 -32.80 22.68
C ASP A 293 2.65 -34.30 23.05
N GLY A 294 3.82 -34.79 23.42
CA GLY A 294 4.06 -36.16 23.83
C GLY A 294 4.14 -37.19 22.71
N LYS A 295 3.97 -36.83 21.45
CA LYS A 295 4.07 -37.76 20.31
C LYS A 295 5.51 -38.01 19.88
N LEU A 296 5.74 -39.19 19.31
CA LEU A 296 7.01 -39.51 18.64
C LEU A 296 7.00 -38.91 17.24
N VAL A 297 8.13 -38.35 16.80
CA VAL A 297 8.28 -37.74 15.48
C VAL A 297 7.93 -38.71 14.36
N ASP A 298 8.28 -39.99 14.53
CA ASP A 298 8.05 -41.06 13.54
C ASP A 298 6.55 -41.49 13.46
N GLU A 299 5.74 -41.14 14.45
CA GLU A 299 4.30 -41.47 14.51
C GLU A 299 3.42 -40.28 14.01
N LEU A 300 4.04 -39.17 13.64
CA LEU A 300 3.30 -38.00 13.18
C LEU A 300 2.78 -38.18 11.77
N SER A 301 1.47 -38.13 11.61
CA SER A 301 0.83 -38.07 10.32
C SER A 301 0.81 -36.63 9.84
N LEU A 302 1.88 -36.22 9.15
CA LEU A 302 1.93 -34.92 8.46
C LEU A 302 1.20 -35.01 7.10
N PRO A 303 0.66 -33.90 6.60
CA PRO A 303 0.14 -33.82 5.23
C PRO A 303 1.19 -34.26 4.19
N GLU A 304 0.72 -34.70 3.02
CA GLU A 304 1.59 -35.04 1.90
C GLU A 304 2.52 -33.85 1.56
N ASN A 305 3.77 -34.12 1.22
CA ASN A 305 4.83 -33.17 0.90
C ASN A 305 5.38 -32.33 2.10
N CYS A 306 5.06 -32.70 3.34
CA CYS A 306 5.64 -32.09 4.53
C CYS A 306 6.66 -33.03 5.16
N THR A 307 7.86 -32.50 5.48
CA THR A 307 8.91 -33.25 6.18
C THR A 307 9.48 -32.45 7.33
N ILE A 308 9.65 -33.07 8.49
CA ILE A 308 10.36 -32.44 9.62
C ILE A 308 11.86 -32.52 9.32
N ILE A 309 12.50 -31.34 9.25
CA ILE A 309 13.93 -31.22 8.97
C ILE A 309 14.77 -31.06 10.25
N ASN A 310 14.23 -30.37 11.26
CA ASN A 310 14.94 -30.14 12.49
C ASN A 310 13.97 -29.90 13.66
N ILE A 311 14.47 -30.15 14.89
CA ILE A 311 13.77 -29.83 16.14
C ILE A 311 14.76 -29.07 17.01
N HIS A 312 14.36 -27.87 17.45
CA HIS A 312 15.15 -27.09 18.39
C HIS A 312 14.55 -27.20 19.80
N ARG A 313 15.34 -27.66 20.75
CA ARG A 313 15.00 -27.75 22.17
C ARG A 313 16.01 -26.95 22.97
N ASP A 314 15.55 -25.98 23.77
CA ASP A 314 16.41 -25.12 24.59
C ASP A 314 17.55 -24.46 23.78
N GLY A 315 17.24 -24.05 22.53
CA GLY A 315 18.19 -23.38 21.62
C GLY A 315 19.27 -24.30 21.04
N LYS A 316 19.12 -25.64 21.16
CA LYS A 316 20.03 -26.63 20.56
C LYS A 316 19.27 -27.51 19.58
N ASP A 317 19.96 -27.87 18.50
CA ASP A 317 19.45 -28.83 17.54
C ASP A 317 19.31 -30.22 18.18
N ALA A 318 18.11 -30.75 18.14
CA ALA A 318 17.83 -32.09 18.65
C ALA A 318 17.89 -33.11 17.51
N LYS A 319 18.36 -34.30 17.80
CA LYS A 319 18.51 -35.38 16.82
C LYS A 319 17.14 -36.00 16.50
N LEU A 320 16.83 -36.10 15.21
CA LEU A 320 15.81 -36.98 14.65
C LEU A 320 16.41 -38.39 14.52
N PRO A 321 15.75 -39.49 14.43
CA PRO A 321 14.40 -39.99 14.64
C PRO A 321 14.18 -40.60 16.03
N GLY A 322 12.93 -40.97 16.36
CA GLY A 322 12.56 -41.59 17.61
C GLY A 322 12.42 -40.62 18.79
N MET A 323 12.51 -39.33 18.55
CA MET A 323 12.38 -38.28 19.55
C MET A 323 10.91 -38.03 19.89
N ARG A 324 10.61 -37.88 21.20
CA ARG A 324 9.29 -37.46 21.67
C ARG A 324 9.26 -35.93 21.78
N LEU A 325 8.27 -35.32 21.16
CA LEU A 325 8.04 -33.88 21.24
C LEU A 325 7.51 -33.49 22.63
N ILE A 326 7.99 -32.36 23.13
CA ILE A 326 7.54 -31.79 24.40
C ILE A 326 7.19 -30.30 24.18
N PRO A 327 6.35 -29.71 25.06
CA PRO A 327 6.04 -28.28 25.00
C PRO A 327 7.30 -27.42 25.03
N GLY A 328 7.35 -26.41 24.17
CA GLY A 328 8.50 -25.53 23.97
C GLY A 328 9.48 -25.98 22.89
N ASP A 329 9.31 -27.17 22.31
CA ASP A 329 10.09 -27.60 21.14
C ASP A 329 9.68 -26.74 19.92
N GLN A 330 10.65 -26.22 19.17
CA GLN A 330 10.42 -25.63 17.85
C GLN A 330 10.67 -26.70 16.79
N VAL A 331 9.64 -27.03 16.05
CA VAL A 331 9.67 -28.03 14.98
C VAL A 331 9.74 -27.30 13.63
N ASP A 332 10.82 -27.56 12.91
CA ASP A 332 11.03 -27.03 11.56
C ASP A 332 10.48 -28.02 10.53
N ILE A 333 9.45 -27.61 9.83
CA ILE A 333 8.80 -28.40 8.78
C ILE A 333 9.15 -27.80 7.43
N GLU A 334 9.64 -28.65 6.54
CA GLU A 334 9.88 -28.30 5.14
C GLU A 334 8.64 -28.71 4.34
N LEU A 335 8.14 -27.78 3.52
CA LEU A 335 6.98 -27.98 2.65
C LEU A 335 7.19 -27.29 1.32
N ASP A 336 6.48 -27.75 0.29
CA ASP A 336 6.53 -27.12 -1.03
C ASP A 336 5.85 -25.74 -0.99
N ALA A 337 6.48 -24.75 -1.65
CA ALA A 337 5.97 -23.38 -1.69
C ALA A 337 4.55 -23.26 -2.25
N GLN A 338 4.13 -24.20 -3.11
CA GLN A 338 2.79 -24.23 -3.70
C GLN A 338 1.70 -24.66 -2.72
N ASP A 339 2.09 -25.39 -1.69
CA ASP A 339 1.16 -25.97 -0.72
C ASP A 339 1.04 -25.14 0.56
N ILE A 340 1.83 -24.07 0.72
CA ILE A 340 1.85 -23.21 1.93
C ILE A 340 0.44 -22.70 2.28
N GLU A 341 -0.27 -22.15 1.31
CA GLU A 341 -1.58 -21.54 1.56
C GLU A 341 -2.63 -22.55 2.03
N LYS A 342 -2.51 -23.81 1.59
CA LYS A 342 -3.40 -24.90 1.98
C LYS A 342 -3.00 -25.60 3.27
N LEU A 343 -1.70 -25.64 3.56
CA LEU A 343 -1.13 -26.44 4.65
C LEU A 343 -0.75 -25.62 5.88
N TYR A 344 -0.67 -24.30 5.76
CA TYR A 344 -0.28 -23.42 6.87
C TYR A 344 -1.23 -23.55 8.08
N GLU A 345 -2.53 -23.32 7.87
CA GLU A 345 -3.51 -23.44 8.96
C GLU A 345 -3.59 -24.87 9.55
N PRO A 346 -3.66 -25.95 8.75
CA PRO A 346 -3.60 -27.30 9.27
C PRO A 346 -2.34 -27.60 10.10
N LEU A 347 -1.14 -27.16 9.64
CA LEU A 347 0.11 -27.40 10.36
C LEU A 347 0.19 -26.61 11.65
N VAL A 348 -0.20 -25.35 11.64
CA VAL A 348 -0.23 -24.50 12.84
C VAL A 348 -1.25 -25.02 13.86
N SER A 349 -2.39 -25.55 13.41
CA SER A 349 -3.39 -26.15 14.30
C SER A 349 -2.91 -27.42 15.02
N LEU A 350 -1.95 -28.17 14.44
CA LEU A 350 -1.33 -29.32 15.13
C LEU A 350 -0.50 -28.91 16.35
N ALA A 351 0.07 -27.72 16.33
CA ALA A 351 0.92 -27.19 17.39
C ALA A 351 0.15 -26.38 18.45
N ASN A 352 -1.05 -25.91 18.13
CA ASN A 352 -1.89 -25.08 18.98
C ASN A 352 -2.94 -25.92 19.76
N ILE A 353 -3.42 -25.37 20.87
CA ILE A 353 -4.55 -25.91 21.64
C ILE A 353 -5.86 -25.46 20.93
N TYR A 354 -6.82 -26.40 20.77
CA TYR A 354 -8.18 -26.07 20.38
C TYR A 354 -8.95 -25.37 21.48
#